data_94d9004a434a90d04dec440a13ea2b7e
#
_entry.id   94d9004a434a90d04dec440a13ea2b7e
#
_cell.length_a   1.000
_cell.length_b   1.000
_cell.length_c   1.000
_cell.angle_alpha   90.00
_cell.angle_beta   90.00
_cell.angle_gamma   90.00
#
_symmetry.space_group_name_H-M   'P 1'
#
loop_
_entity.id
_entity.type
_entity.pdbx_description
1 polymer ?
#
loop_
_entity_poly.entity_id
_entity_poly.type
_entity_poly.pdbx_seq_one_letter_code
_entity_poly.pdbx_strand_id
1 'polypeptide(L)'
;MCTSFAVYGQEKTIYGMNFDSDDINLKLKLKINSYNDKNIFNFSGLIDNKYLDFAGVNSDGLFIYTQALEYSAGFKPSCSENDVSAFDIFDETIKETKKVSEFSEILNNRIIVFPSNPLFPGFGLHTIIADKYGDAFIIEEGIDENIISKTMNDFIIMTNFPNGAFQELNYDKVYGCGADRYICAHKYISNNINSFGINEAFEVLKRTSQEITMCSIVFEPLKNEAYISLKTDFEKKWKISIVEKTIQSLDGFLSNNKIQFTNGEIFVKDLINLYK
;
A
#
# COMPACT_ATOMS: atom_id res chain seq x y z
N MET A 1 -12.32 0.88 -3.64
CA MET A 1 -11.91 1.55 -2.39
C MET A 1 -11.07 0.61 -1.54
N CYS A 2 -9.95 1.04 -1.05
CA CYS A 2 -8.83 0.19 -0.66
C CYS A 2 -8.76 -0.09 0.85
N THR A 3 -7.92 -1.04 1.25
CA THR A 3 -7.53 -1.31 2.64
C THR A 3 -6.03 -1.57 2.65
N SER A 4 -5.32 -1.02 3.61
CA SER A 4 -3.90 -1.31 3.83
C SER A 4 -3.55 -1.33 5.31
N PHE A 5 -2.46 -2.01 5.63
CA PHE A 5 -1.96 -2.11 6.99
C PHE A 5 -0.46 -2.40 7.04
N ALA A 6 0.15 -2.05 8.17
CA ALA A 6 1.44 -2.55 8.60
C ALA A 6 1.28 -3.19 9.98
N VAL A 7 1.83 -4.39 10.17
CA VAL A 7 1.76 -5.17 11.41
C VAL A 7 3.16 -5.57 11.84
N TYR A 8 3.46 -5.35 13.11
CA TYR A 8 4.75 -5.60 13.74
C TYR A 8 4.58 -6.67 14.82
N GLY A 9 4.84 -7.91 14.47
CA GLY A 9 4.87 -9.03 15.41
C GLY A 9 6.24 -9.22 16.05
N GLN A 10 6.38 -10.16 16.97
CA GLN A 10 7.61 -10.39 17.74
C GLN A 10 8.85 -10.64 16.87
N GLU A 11 8.71 -11.26 15.70
CA GLU A 11 9.81 -11.56 14.78
C GLU A 11 9.46 -11.29 13.31
N LYS A 12 8.32 -10.66 13.04
CA LYS A 12 7.79 -10.49 11.69
C LYS A 12 7.25 -9.08 11.51
N THR A 13 7.59 -8.49 10.39
CA THR A 13 6.95 -7.29 9.87
C THR A 13 6.21 -7.67 8.61
N ILE A 14 4.92 -7.37 8.55
CA ILE A 14 4.06 -7.69 7.41
C ILE A 14 3.29 -6.44 7.01
N TYR A 15 3.32 -6.11 5.72
CA TYR A 15 2.45 -5.11 5.14
C TYR A 15 1.43 -5.77 4.22
N GLY A 16 0.24 -5.21 4.16
CA GLY A 16 -0.80 -5.71 3.26
C GLY A 16 -1.58 -4.59 2.61
N MET A 17 -2.06 -4.83 1.40
CA MET A 17 -2.92 -3.91 0.67
C MET A 17 -3.91 -4.61 -0.24
N ASN A 18 -5.15 -4.12 -0.28
CA ASN A 18 -6.10 -4.33 -1.35
C ASN A 18 -6.09 -3.13 -2.28
N PHE A 19 -6.03 -3.36 -3.57
CA PHE A 19 -6.23 -2.35 -4.59
C PHE A 19 -7.57 -2.57 -5.27
N ASP A 20 -8.46 -1.61 -5.09
CA ASP A 20 -9.81 -1.63 -5.62
C ASP A 20 -9.95 -0.59 -6.73
N SER A 21 -10.58 -0.97 -7.84
CA SER A 21 -10.92 -0.07 -8.93
C SER A 21 -12.13 -0.62 -9.67
N ASP A 22 -13.07 0.23 -10.02
CA ASP A 22 -14.21 -0.07 -10.89
C ASP A 22 -13.85 -0.02 -12.39
N ASP A 23 -12.69 0.55 -12.74
CA ASP A 23 -12.18 0.49 -14.11
C ASP A 23 -11.53 -0.88 -14.40
N ILE A 24 -12.33 -1.79 -14.95
CA ILE A 24 -11.87 -3.13 -15.35
C ILE A 24 -10.81 -3.12 -16.47
N ASN A 25 -10.65 -2.00 -17.18
CA ASN A 25 -9.66 -1.82 -18.24
C ASN A 25 -8.37 -1.19 -17.76
N LEU A 26 -8.29 -0.81 -16.48
CA LEU A 26 -7.09 -0.22 -15.89
C LEU A 26 -5.89 -1.14 -16.10
N LYS A 27 -4.88 -0.61 -16.80
CA LYS A 27 -3.65 -1.37 -17.07
C LYS A 27 -2.73 -1.29 -15.86
N LEU A 28 -2.65 -2.40 -15.14
CA LEU A 28 -1.79 -2.54 -13.98
C LEU A 28 -0.50 -3.28 -14.32
N LYS A 29 0.59 -2.88 -13.68
CA LYS A 29 1.88 -3.57 -13.77
C LYS A 29 2.62 -3.61 -12.45
N LEU A 30 3.43 -4.66 -12.32
CA LEU A 30 4.42 -4.84 -11.27
C LEU A 30 5.79 -4.44 -11.85
N LYS A 31 6.57 -3.69 -11.10
CA LYS A 31 7.93 -3.30 -11.52
C LYS A 31 8.93 -3.65 -10.42
N ILE A 32 10.13 -4.08 -10.82
CA ILE A 32 11.28 -4.15 -9.92
C ILE A 32 12.44 -3.42 -10.59
N ASN A 33 12.73 -2.24 -10.12
CA ASN A 33 13.83 -1.41 -10.58
C ASN A 33 14.99 -1.46 -9.58
N SER A 34 16.21 -1.26 -10.06
CA SER A 34 17.36 -0.99 -9.19
C SER A 34 17.64 0.50 -9.18
N TYR A 35 17.85 1.03 -8.00
CA TYR A 35 18.31 2.40 -7.78
C TYR A 35 19.47 2.37 -6.79
N ASN A 36 20.65 2.77 -7.23
CA ASN A 36 21.90 2.55 -6.50
C ASN A 36 22.05 1.07 -6.12
N ASP A 37 22.16 0.76 -4.84
CA ASP A 37 22.29 -0.59 -4.26
C ASP A 37 20.95 -1.21 -3.84
N LYS A 38 19.82 -0.52 -4.06
CA LYS A 38 18.48 -0.95 -3.67
C LYS A 38 17.68 -1.50 -4.84
N ASN A 39 16.94 -2.57 -4.60
CA ASN A 39 15.82 -2.97 -5.47
C ASN A 39 14.53 -2.37 -4.91
N ILE A 40 13.71 -1.84 -5.81
CA ILE A 40 12.42 -1.23 -5.47
C ILE A 40 11.34 -1.96 -6.26
N PHE A 41 10.44 -2.59 -5.54
CA PHE A 41 9.20 -3.12 -6.10
C PHE A 41 8.15 -2.01 -6.12
N ASN A 42 7.50 -1.81 -7.26
CA ASN A 42 6.38 -0.88 -7.42
C ASN A 42 5.18 -1.58 -8.05
N PHE A 43 4.00 -1.20 -7.56
CA PHE A 43 2.70 -1.50 -8.15
C PHE A 43 2.14 -0.24 -8.79
N SER A 44 1.89 -0.28 -10.11
CA SER A 44 1.57 0.91 -10.91
C SER A 44 0.33 0.70 -11.77
N GLY A 45 -0.39 1.79 -12.03
CA GLY A 45 -1.50 1.84 -12.98
C GLY A 45 -1.31 2.91 -14.04
N LEU A 46 -1.83 2.66 -15.24
CA LEU A 46 -1.79 3.60 -16.37
C LEU A 46 -2.93 4.62 -16.25
N ILE A 47 -2.60 5.86 -15.93
CA ILE A 47 -3.51 7.00 -15.81
C ILE A 47 -3.06 8.07 -16.80
N ASP A 48 -3.96 8.57 -17.62
CA ASP A 48 -3.69 9.66 -18.59
C ASP A 48 -2.39 9.43 -19.41
N ASN A 49 -2.21 8.19 -19.90
CA ASN A 49 -1.03 7.75 -20.64
C ASN A 49 0.29 7.75 -19.86
N LYS A 50 0.27 7.92 -18.54
CA LYS A 50 1.43 7.83 -17.66
C LYS A 50 1.21 6.74 -16.59
N TYR A 51 2.22 5.92 -16.34
CA TYR A 51 2.17 5.00 -15.20
C TYR A 51 2.47 5.75 -13.90
N LEU A 52 1.52 5.69 -12.96
CA LEU A 52 1.69 6.20 -11.61
C LEU A 52 1.93 5.02 -10.66
N ASP A 53 2.91 5.15 -9.79
CA ASP A 53 3.22 4.18 -8.76
C ASP A 53 2.30 4.42 -7.55
N PHE A 54 1.36 3.50 -7.29
CA PHE A 54 0.43 3.60 -6.17
C PHE A 54 1.03 3.05 -4.89
N ALA A 55 1.82 1.98 -5.01
CA ALA A 55 2.50 1.35 -3.89
C ALA A 55 3.91 0.97 -4.26
N GLY A 56 4.79 0.93 -3.26
CA GLY A 56 6.13 0.43 -3.41
C GLY A 56 6.72 -0.08 -2.10
N VAL A 57 7.71 -0.96 -2.23
CA VAL A 57 8.59 -1.38 -1.15
C VAL A 57 10.02 -1.45 -1.65
N ASN A 58 10.96 -0.89 -0.89
CA ASN A 58 12.37 -1.02 -1.20
C ASN A 58 13.03 -2.19 -0.46
N SER A 59 14.22 -2.60 -0.89
CA SER A 59 14.96 -3.71 -0.27
C SER A 59 15.46 -3.41 1.15
N ASP A 60 15.40 -2.16 1.60
CA ASP A 60 15.62 -1.79 2.99
C ASP A 60 14.37 -1.99 3.87
N GLY A 61 13.22 -2.30 3.26
CA GLY A 61 11.96 -2.61 3.93
C GLY A 61 11.06 -1.41 4.19
N LEU A 62 11.31 -0.26 3.55
CA LEU A 62 10.39 0.87 3.57
C LEU A 62 9.24 0.60 2.60
N PHE A 63 8.02 0.75 3.08
CA PHE A 63 6.76 0.59 2.35
C PHE A 63 6.01 1.90 2.25
N ILE A 64 5.46 2.17 1.08
CA ILE A 64 4.59 3.34 0.80
C ILE A 64 3.40 2.85 0.00
N TYR A 65 2.19 3.27 0.39
CA TYR A 65 0.98 3.05 -0.38
C TYR A 65 0.03 4.24 -0.29
N THR A 66 -0.37 4.75 -1.47
CA THR A 66 -1.33 5.85 -1.62
C THR A 66 -2.67 5.30 -2.09
N GLN A 67 -3.74 5.67 -1.41
CA GLN A 67 -5.10 5.23 -1.72
C GLN A 67 -6.13 6.36 -1.59
N ALA A 68 -7.36 6.10 -2.03
CA ALA A 68 -8.45 7.05 -1.97
C ALA A 68 -8.85 7.40 -0.53
N LEU A 69 -9.06 8.68 -0.27
CA LEU A 69 -9.55 9.24 0.98
C LEU A 69 -10.95 9.81 0.75
N GLU A 70 -11.95 9.40 1.54
CA GLU A 70 -13.24 10.07 1.58
C GLU A 70 -13.05 11.54 2.01
N TYR A 71 -13.54 12.43 1.21
CA TYR A 71 -13.28 13.85 1.36
C TYR A 71 -13.80 14.38 2.71
N SER A 72 -12.90 14.88 3.55
CA SER A 72 -13.25 15.80 4.61
C SER A 72 -12.91 17.22 4.15
N ALA A 73 -13.82 18.17 4.38
CA ALA A 73 -13.68 19.55 3.95
C ALA A 73 -12.37 20.19 4.45
N GLY A 74 -11.35 20.21 3.63
CA GLY A 74 -10.03 20.72 3.99
C GLY A 74 -9.09 20.87 2.81
N PHE A 75 -9.52 20.46 1.61
CA PHE A 75 -8.69 20.59 0.42
C PHE A 75 -8.40 22.05 0.12
N LYS A 76 -7.15 22.44 0.22
CA LYS A 76 -6.64 23.73 -0.20
C LYS A 76 -5.71 23.52 -1.40
N PRO A 77 -6.13 23.84 -2.61
CA PRO A 77 -5.20 23.92 -3.72
C PRO A 77 -4.39 25.20 -3.59
N SER A 78 -3.38 25.24 -2.73
CA SER A 78 -2.41 26.32 -2.71
C SER A 78 -1.07 25.74 -3.10
N CYS A 79 -0.54 26.13 -4.25
CA CYS A 79 0.85 25.84 -4.60
C CYS A 79 1.70 26.98 -4.03
N SER A 80 2.36 26.75 -2.91
CA SER A 80 3.46 27.60 -2.43
C SER A 80 4.79 27.06 -2.98
N GLU A 81 5.85 27.87 -2.91
CA GLU A 81 7.19 27.43 -3.34
C GLU A 81 7.74 26.25 -2.53
N ASN A 82 7.14 25.96 -1.36
CA ASN A 82 7.51 24.84 -0.48
C ASN A 82 6.63 23.61 -0.66
N ASP A 83 5.60 23.68 -1.49
CA ASP A 83 4.70 22.55 -1.70
C ASP A 83 5.34 21.52 -2.63
N VAL A 84 5.14 20.25 -2.31
CA VAL A 84 5.65 19.13 -3.10
C VAL A 84 4.53 18.16 -3.41
N SER A 85 4.50 17.65 -4.65
CA SER A 85 3.53 16.62 -5.03
C SER A 85 3.75 15.34 -4.22
N ALA A 86 2.66 14.75 -3.72
CA ALA A 86 2.71 13.49 -3.00
C ALA A 86 3.44 12.39 -3.79
N PHE A 87 3.20 12.27 -5.10
CA PHE A 87 3.87 11.24 -5.91
C PHE A 87 5.36 11.48 -6.07
N ASP A 88 5.80 12.75 -6.17
CA ASP A 88 7.21 13.08 -6.32
C ASP A 88 7.99 12.83 -5.02
N ILE A 89 7.44 13.28 -3.87
CA ILE A 89 8.08 13.08 -2.56
C ILE A 89 8.13 11.59 -2.18
N PHE A 90 7.11 10.79 -2.54
CA PHE A 90 7.10 9.36 -2.24
C PHE A 90 8.07 8.58 -3.14
N ASP A 91 8.21 8.99 -4.41
CA ASP A 91 9.23 8.43 -5.31
C ASP A 91 10.65 8.74 -4.81
N GLU A 92 10.91 9.97 -4.36
CA GLU A 92 12.16 10.35 -3.70
C GLU A 92 12.39 9.52 -2.43
N THR A 93 11.39 9.45 -1.56
CA THR A 93 11.48 8.76 -0.28
C THR A 93 11.80 7.27 -0.43
N ILE A 94 11.10 6.54 -1.31
CA ILE A 94 11.33 5.10 -1.47
C ILE A 94 12.72 4.79 -2.05
N LYS A 95 13.32 5.73 -2.76
CA LYS A 95 14.67 5.62 -3.31
C LYS A 95 15.75 5.93 -2.26
N GLU A 96 15.56 6.97 -1.48
CA GLU A 96 16.63 7.56 -0.67
C GLU A 96 16.60 7.08 0.79
N THR A 97 15.42 6.76 1.36
CA THR A 97 15.29 6.46 2.77
C THR A 97 15.20 4.96 3.08
N LYS A 98 15.47 4.61 4.35
CA LYS A 98 15.38 3.26 4.90
C LYS A 98 14.38 3.18 6.05
N LYS A 99 14.14 4.33 6.71
CA LYS A 99 13.32 4.43 7.92
C LYS A 99 12.30 5.54 7.80
N VAL A 100 11.18 5.34 8.44
CA VAL A 100 10.12 6.35 8.58
C VAL A 100 10.63 7.64 9.23
N SER A 101 11.55 7.54 10.21
CA SER A 101 12.15 8.70 10.87
C SER A 101 12.92 9.62 9.92
N GLU A 102 13.56 9.07 8.88
CA GLU A 102 14.31 9.83 7.87
C GLU A 102 13.37 10.67 6.99
N PHE A 103 12.14 10.22 6.79
CA PHE A 103 11.13 10.96 6.03
C PHE A 103 10.78 12.30 6.67
N SER A 104 10.78 12.39 8.00
CA SER A 104 10.56 13.64 8.70
C SER A 104 11.61 14.70 8.37
N GLU A 105 12.84 14.29 8.03
CA GLU A 105 13.92 15.19 7.59
C GLU A 105 13.69 15.67 6.17
N ILE A 106 13.18 14.79 5.29
CA ILE A 106 12.81 15.15 3.91
C ILE A 106 11.66 16.15 3.88
N LEU A 107 10.70 15.98 4.78
CA LEU A 107 9.55 16.89 4.91
C LEU A 107 9.93 18.30 5.35
N ASN A 108 11.07 18.52 5.96
CA ASN A 108 11.54 19.75 6.59
C ASN A 108 10.98 21.02 5.93
N ASN A 109 9.89 21.58 6.50
CA ASN A 109 9.16 22.75 6.01
C ASN A 109 8.46 22.58 4.64
N ARG A 110 8.30 21.38 4.12
CA ARG A 110 7.53 21.10 2.90
C ARG A 110 6.11 20.66 3.28
N ILE A 111 5.13 21.09 2.52
CA ILE A 111 3.75 20.61 2.61
C ILE A 111 3.52 19.66 1.44
N ILE A 112 3.08 18.45 1.75
CA ILE A 112 2.70 17.48 0.72
C ILE A 112 1.32 17.84 0.22
N VAL A 113 1.23 18.12 -1.06
CA VAL A 113 -0.03 18.36 -1.77
C VAL A 113 -0.44 17.10 -2.49
N PHE A 114 -1.61 16.61 -2.17
CA PHE A 114 -2.19 15.46 -2.85
C PHE A 114 -2.95 15.95 -4.09
N PRO A 115 -2.64 15.40 -5.29
CA PRO A 115 -3.44 15.71 -6.47
C PRO A 115 -4.86 15.13 -6.35
N SER A 116 -5.78 15.61 -7.15
CA SER A 116 -7.11 15.01 -7.27
C SER A 116 -6.98 13.53 -7.58
N ASN A 117 -7.83 12.72 -6.95
CA ASN A 117 -7.82 11.28 -7.17
C ASN A 117 -8.25 10.94 -8.61
N PRO A 118 -7.35 10.35 -9.42
CA PRO A 118 -7.66 10.10 -10.83
C PRO A 118 -8.60 8.92 -11.06
N LEU A 119 -8.74 8.02 -10.07
CA LEU A 119 -9.55 6.80 -10.18
C LEU A 119 -10.95 6.99 -9.58
N PHE A 120 -11.08 7.84 -8.56
CA PHE A 120 -12.34 8.07 -7.85
C PHE A 120 -12.61 9.57 -7.75
N PRO A 121 -13.31 10.17 -8.74
CA PRO A 121 -13.66 11.58 -8.70
C PRO A 121 -14.42 11.96 -7.43
N GLY A 122 -14.00 13.04 -6.77
CA GLY A 122 -14.60 13.50 -5.52
C GLY A 122 -13.94 12.92 -4.24
N PHE A 123 -13.03 11.96 -4.38
CA PHE A 123 -12.18 11.48 -3.30
C PHE A 123 -10.83 12.21 -3.33
N GLY A 124 -10.27 12.46 -2.15
CA GLY A 124 -8.87 12.84 -1.98
C GLY A 124 -7.94 11.62 -2.03
N LEU A 125 -6.72 11.83 -1.56
CA LEU A 125 -5.71 10.79 -1.39
C LEU A 125 -5.09 10.89 0.00
N HIS A 126 -4.67 9.76 0.53
CA HIS A 126 -3.79 9.67 1.70
C HIS A 126 -2.80 8.52 1.55
N THR A 127 -1.77 8.51 2.37
CA THR A 127 -0.67 7.58 2.21
C THR A 127 -0.24 6.99 3.54
N ILE A 128 -0.07 5.67 3.56
CA ILE A 128 0.63 4.98 4.63
C ILE A 128 2.11 4.84 4.26
N ILE A 129 2.99 5.14 5.22
CA ILE A 129 4.43 4.90 5.13
C ILE A 129 4.82 4.05 6.34
N ALA A 130 5.55 2.96 6.10
CA ALA A 130 5.94 2.03 7.15
C ALA A 130 7.35 1.49 6.91
N ASP A 131 8.10 1.23 7.97
CA ASP A 131 9.41 0.59 7.88
C ASP A 131 9.46 -0.73 8.64
N LYS A 132 10.49 -1.53 8.39
CA LYS A 132 10.65 -2.84 9.03
C LYS A 132 11.08 -2.77 10.50
N TYR A 133 11.32 -1.58 11.03
CA TYR A 133 11.82 -1.37 12.39
C TYR A 133 10.71 -1.11 13.42
N GLY A 134 9.47 -0.96 12.97
CA GLY A 134 8.31 -0.79 13.83
C GLY A 134 7.63 0.57 13.74
N ASP A 135 8.16 1.46 12.91
CA ASP A 135 7.59 2.79 12.73
C ASP A 135 6.66 2.84 11.50
N ALA A 136 5.48 3.42 11.68
CA ALA A 136 4.58 3.73 10.59
C ALA A 136 3.73 4.95 10.90
N PHE A 137 3.28 5.63 9.85
CA PHE A 137 2.28 6.67 9.95
C PHE A 137 1.41 6.74 8.68
N ILE A 138 0.27 7.39 8.83
CA ILE A 138 -0.59 7.80 7.72
C ILE A 138 -0.48 9.32 7.60
N ILE A 139 -0.28 9.81 6.38
CA ILE A 139 -0.24 11.24 6.07
C ILE A 139 -1.44 11.62 5.22
N GLU A 140 -2.10 12.69 5.62
CA GLU A 140 -3.30 13.24 5.01
C GLU A 140 -3.13 14.73 4.78
N GLU A 141 -3.85 15.27 3.81
CA GLU A 141 -3.88 16.72 3.57
C GLU A 141 -4.69 17.41 4.64
N GLY A 142 -4.13 18.43 5.26
CA GLY A 142 -4.82 19.33 6.17
C GLY A 142 -4.96 20.74 5.57
N ILE A 143 -5.55 21.66 6.33
CA ILE A 143 -5.82 23.03 5.85
C ILE A 143 -4.53 23.84 5.69
N ASP A 144 -3.67 23.83 6.70
CA ASP A 144 -2.43 24.63 6.76
C ASP A 144 -1.17 23.77 6.84
N GLU A 145 -1.31 22.49 7.23
CA GLU A 145 -0.24 21.52 7.37
C GLU A 145 -0.76 20.09 7.10
N ASN A 146 0.13 19.15 6.87
CA ASN A 146 -0.26 17.75 6.74
C ASN A 146 -0.64 17.15 8.10
N ILE A 147 -1.70 16.35 8.11
CA ILE A 147 -2.12 15.60 9.29
C ILE A 147 -1.39 14.27 9.31
N ILE A 148 -0.72 13.95 10.41
CA ILE A 148 0.05 12.72 10.57
C ILE A 148 -0.53 11.87 11.69
N SER A 149 -1.02 10.68 11.34
CA SER A 149 -1.49 9.66 12.28
C SER A 149 -0.43 8.60 12.46
N LYS A 150 0.15 8.50 13.67
CA LYS A 150 1.23 7.55 13.98
C LYS A 150 0.70 6.22 14.50
N THR A 151 1.50 5.19 14.37
CA THR A 151 1.26 3.89 15.01
C THR A 151 1.16 4.07 16.52
N MET A 152 0.07 3.60 17.11
CA MET A 152 -0.17 3.64 18.56
C MET A 152 0.07 2.28 19.23
N ASN A 153 0.07 1.20 18.45
CA ASN A 153 0.19 -0.20 18.87
C ASN A 153 1.12 -0.93 17.87
N ASP A 154 1.13 -2.27 17.95
CA ASP A 154 1.92 -3.12 17.05
C ASP A 154 1.39 -3.16 15.61
N PHE A 155 0.46 -2.30 15.23
CA PHE A 155 -0.05 -2.20 13.87
C PHE A 155 -0.72 -0.86 13.59
N ILE A 156 -0.83 -0.53 12.30
CA ILE A 156 -1.60 0.59 11.77
C ILE A 156 -2.44 0.12 10.59
N ILE A 157 -3.63 0.67 10.45
CA ILE A 157 -4.59 0.34 9.38
C ILE A 157 -5.07 1.62 8.73
N MET A 158 -5.13 1.61 7.40
CA MET A 158 -5.68 2.69 6.59
C MET A 158 -6.76 2.12 5.66
N THR A 159 -7.95 2.72 5.69
CA THR A 159 -9.02 2.47 4.73
C THR A 159 -9.36 3.76 3.99
N ASN A 160 -10.60 4.17 3.82
CA ASN A 160 -10.90 5.35 3.00
C ASN A 160 -11.47 6.54 3.77
N PHE A 161 -11.65 6.44 5.09
CA PHE A 161 -12.01 7.57 5.94
C PHE A 161 -10.76 8.31 6.44
N PRO A 162 -10.87 9.60 6.87
CA PRO A 162 -9.74 10.36 7.39
C PRO A 162 -9.28 9.85 8.75
N ASN A 163 -8.10 9.23 8.82
CA ASN A 163 -7.54 8.68 10.05
C ASN A 163 -7.30 9.75 11.12
N GLY A 164 -6.87 10.94 10.71
CA GLY A 164 -6.61 12.06 11.62
C GLY A 164 -7.80 12.49 12.46
N ALA A 165 -9.02 12.35 11.92
CA ALA A 165 -10.25 12.70 12.62
C ALA A 165 -10.65 11.71 13.73
N PHE A 166 -10.04 10.51 13.76
CA PHE A 166 -10.46 9.41 14.64
C PHE A 166 -9.36 8.89 15.56
N GLN A 167 -8.21 9.56 15.64
CA GLN A 167 -7.03 9.10 16.42
C GLN A 167 -7.34 8.83 17.90
N GLU A 168 -8.27 9.58 18.51
CA GLU A 168 -8.62 9.46 19.93
C GLU A 168 -9.85 8.55 20.18
N LEU A 169 -10.47 8.03 19.12
CA LEU A 169 -11.66 7.21 19.26
C LEU A 169 -11.31 5.72 19.37
N ASN A 170 -12.18 5.00 20.06
CA ASN A 170 -12.15 3.53 20.01
C ASN A 170 -12.35 3.07 18.57
N TYR A 171 -11.63 2.03 18.15
CA TYR A 171 -11.65 1.50 16.79
C TYR A 171 -13.06 1.11 16.28
N ASP A 172 -13.99 0.81 17.18
CA ASP A 172 -15.38 0.44 16.86
C ASP A 172 -16.33 1.64 16.74
N LYS A 173 -15.82 2.86 16.91
CA LYS A 173 -16.56 4.12 16.81
C LYS A 173 -16.22 4.93 15.56
N VAL A 174 -15.31 4.45 14.74
CA VAL A 174 -15.00 5.10 13.47
C VAL A 174 -16.19 5.01 12.52
N TYR A 175 -16.34 5.98 11.65
CA TYR A 175 -17.39 6.02 10.64
C TYR A 175 -16.84 6.61 9.33
N GLY A 176 -17.62 6.52 8.26
CA GLY A 176 -17.21 6.96 6.92
C GLY A 176 -16.86 5.79 6.01
N CYS A 177 -16.35 6.11 4.86
CA CYS A 177 -16.07 5.12 3.83
C CYS A 177 -15.00 4.12 4.27
N GLY A 178 -15.37 2.83 4.33
CA GLY A 178 -14.45 1.75 4.74
C GLY A 178 -14.28 1.58 6.25
N ALA A 179 -15.10 2.23 7.08
CA ALA A 179 -15.09 2.05 8.54
C ALA A 179 -15.38 0.59 8.93
N ASP A 180 -16.29 -0.07 8.23
CA ASP A 180 -16.60 -1.49 8.40
C ASP A 180 -15.39 -2.38 8.16
N ARG A 181 -14.61 -2.10 7.12
CA ARG A 181 -13.38 -2.81 6.77
C ARG A 181 -12.28 -2.54 7.79
N TYR A 182 -12.15 -1.31 8.26
CA TYR A 182 -11.23 -0.94 9.33
C TYR A 182 -11.53 -1.73 10.61
N ILE A 183 -12.79 -1.74 11.06
CA ILE A 183 -13.24 -2.46 12.27
C ILE A 183 -12.97 -3.97 12.11
N CYS A 184 -13.27 -4.53 10.94
CA CYS A 184 -13.03 -5.93 10.62
C CYS A 184 -11.53 -6.26 10.69
N ALA A 185 -10.68 -5.49 10.02
CA ALA A 185 -9.22 -5.66 10.03
C ALA A 185 -8.65 -5.51 11.44
N HIS A 186 -9.05 -4.48 12.18
CA HIS A 186 -8.59 -4.22 13.54
C HIS A 186 -8.88 -5.41 14.46
N LYS A 187 -10.11 -5.91 14.47
CA LYS A 187 -10.50 -7.08 15.29
C LYS A 187 -9.66 -8.32 14.95
N TYR A 188 -9.48 -8.57 13.66
CA TYR A 188 -8.75 -9.76 13.22
C TYR A 188 -7.26 -9.66 13.58
N ILE A 189 -6.62 -8.53 13.30
CA ILE A 189 -5.19 -8.29 13.59
C ILE A 189 -4.95 -8.38 15.10
N SER A 190 -5.73 -7.67 15.91
CA SER A 190 -5.59 -7.67 17.38
C SER A 190 -5.69 -9.08 17.99
N ASN A 191 -6.61 -9.90 17.48
CA ASN A 191 -6.81 -11.26 17.98
C ASN A 191 -5.71 -12.25 17.55
N ASN A 192 -4.94 -11.92 16.48
CA ASN A 192 -3.95 -12.81 15.92
C ASN A 192 -2.53 -12.22 15.95
N ILE A 193 -2.30 -11.13 16.66
CA ILE A 193 -1.05 -10.36 16.63
C ILE A 193 0.20 -11.21 16.92
N ASN A 194 0.11 -12.14 17.86
CA ASN A 194 1.22 -12.99 18.26
C ASN A 194 1.61 -14.04 17.21
N SER A 195 0.70 -14.42 16.32
CA SER A 195 0.92 -15.41 15.25
C SER A 195 0.86 -14.80 13.85
N PHE A 196 0.76 -13.47 13.76
CA PHE A 196 0.50 -12.78 12.51
C PHE A 196 1.60 -13.03 11.48
N GLY A 197 1.20 -13.51 10.30
CA GLY A 197 2.09 -13.81 9.19
C GLY A 197 1.37 -13.66 7.86
N ILE A 198 1.92 -14.24 6.79
CA ILE A 198 1.39 -14.11 5.43
C ILE A 198 -0.05 -14.62 5.32
N ASN A 199 -0.38 -15.74 5.96
CA ASN A 199 -1.72 -16.32 5.89
C ASN A 199 -2.74 -15.43 6.58
N GLU A 200 -2.42 -14.93 7.77
CA GLU A 200 -3.25 -13.99 8.53
C GLU A 200 -3.43 -12.68 7.76
N ALA A 201 -2.38 -12.20 7.09
CA ALA A 201 -2.46 -11.02 6.25
C ALA A 201 -3.41 -11.22 5.07
N PHE A 202 -3.32 -12.34 4.36
CA PHE A 202 -4.28 -12.66 3.30
C PHE A 202 -5.71 -12.86 3.83
N GLU A 203 -5.89 -13.39 5.03
CA GLU A 203 -7.21 -13.49 5.63
C GLU A 203 -7.80 -12.10 5.94
N VAL A 204 -6.99 -11.14 6.43
CA VAL A 204 -7.42 -9.72 6.56
C VAL A 204 -7.84 -9.17 5.21
N LEU A 205 -7.00 -9.33 4.19
CA LEU A 205 -7.28 -8.81 2.84
C LEU A 205 -8.53 -9.45 2.23
N LYS A 206 -8.75 -10.75 2.46
CA LYS A 206 -9.95 -11.48 2.03
C LYS A 206 -11.23 -10.92 2.71
N ARG A 207 -11.18 -10.69 4.02
CA ARG A 207 -12.31 -10.14 4.79
C ARG A 207 -12.64 -8.68 4.43
N THR A 208 -11.66 -7.95 3.95
CA THR A 208 -11.78 -6.54 3.57
C THR A 208 -11.85 -6.31 2.06
N SER A 209 -11.83 -7.39 1.26
CA SER A 209 -11.98 -7.31 -0.20
C SER A 209 -13.40 -6.94 -0.59
N GLN A 210 -13.55 -6.36 -1.76
CA GLN A 210 -14.79 -5.96 -2.38
C GLN A 210 -14.89 -6.58 -3.78
N GLU A 211 -16.06 -6.52 -4.42
CA GLU A 211 -16.25 -7.03 -5.79
C GLU A 211 -15.32 -6.36 -6.80
N ILE A 212 -14.92 -5.11 -6.53
CA ILE A 212 -14.01 -4.31 -7.37
C ILE A 212 -12.53 -4.49 -6.97
N THR A 213 -12.19 -5.40 -6.06
CA THR A 213 -10.80 -5.66 -5.70
C THR A 213 -10.08 -6.34 -6.86
N MET A 214 -9.11 -5.64 -7.44
CA MET A 214 -8.33 -6.13 -8.57
C MET A 214 -7.14 -6.99 -8.16
N CYS A 215 -6.51 -6.64 -7.04
CA CYS A 215 -5.44 -7.45 -6.44
C CYS A 215 -5.29 -7.18 -4.95
N SER A 216 -4.70 -8.17 -4.29
CA SER A 216 -4.31 -8.14 -2.87
C SER A 216 -2.83 -8.48 -2.79
N ILE A 217 -2.04 -7.61 -2.17
CA ILE A 217 -0.59 -7.78 -2.06
C ILE A 217 -0.18 -7.80 -0.59
N VAL A 218 0.62 -8.79 -0.22
CA VAL A 218 1.27 -8.91 1.10
C VAL A 218 2.78 -8.79 0.91
N PHE A 219 3.44 -8.01 1.73
CA PHE A 219 4.89 -7.84 1.74
C PHE A 219 5.49 -8.40 3.02
N GLU A 220 6.57 -9.15 2.89
CA GLU A 220 7.44 -9.62 3.97
C GLU A 220 8.81 -8.94 3.82
N PRO A 221 8.99 -7.70 4.33
CA PRO A 221 10.17 -6.89 4.05
C PRO A 221 11.47 -7.48 4.59
N LEU A 222 11.41 -8.24 5.68
CA LEU A 222 12.59 -8.92 6.23
C LEU A 222 13.17 -9.98 5.29
N LYS A 223 12.36 -10.52 4.37
CA LYS A 223 12.78 -11.49 3.36
C LYS A 223 12.94 -10.89 1.96
N ASN A 224 12.58 -9.63 1.77
CA ASN A 224 12.48 -9.02 0.44
C ASN A 224 11.55 -9.79 -0.49
N GLU A 225 10.40 -10.21 0.03
CA GLU A 225 9.40 -10.99 -0.68
C GLU A 225 8.05 -10.25 -0.69
N ALA A 226 7.31 -10.44 -1.78
CA ALA A 226 5.92 -10.04 -1.88
C ALA A 226 5.09 -11.22 -2.38
N TYR A 227 3.80 -11.20 -2.04
CA TYR A 227 2.83 -12.21 -2.42
C TYR A 227 1.61 -11.51 -2.99
N ILE A 228 1.10 -11.98 -4.12
CA ILE A 228 -0.05 -11.37 -4.77
C ILE A 228 -1.13 -12.40 -5.09
N SER A 229 -2.37 -12.02 -4.81
CA SER A 229 -3.59 -12.67 -5.28
C SER A 229 -4.36 -11.70 -6.15
N LEU A 230 -5.02 -12.19 -7.20
CA LEU A 230 -5.69 -11.37 -8.20
C LEU A 230 -7.20 -11.64 -8.19
N LYS A 231 -8.01 -10.59 -8.38
CA LYS A 231 -9.47 -10.69 -8.51
C LYS A 231 -10.17 -11.45 -7.38
N THR A 232 -9.77 -11.23 -6.15
CA THR A 232 -10.36 -11.94 -4.99
C THR A 232 -10.22 -13.48 -5.01
N ASP A 233 -9.41 -14.05 -5.91
CA ASP A 233 -9.10 -15.49 -5.92
C ASP A 233 -7.94 -15.79 -4.95
N PHE A 234 -8.23 -15.79 -3.64
CA PHE A 234 -7.25 -15.99 -2.58
C PHE A 234 -6.70 -17.43 -2.51
N GLU A 235 -7.23 -18.35 -3.28
CA GLU A 235 -6.68 -19.71 -3.40
C GLU A 235 -5.42 -19.72 -4.27
N LYS A 236 -5.32 -18.78 -5.23
CA LYS A 236 -4.16 -18.64 -6.12
C LYS A 236 -3.26 -17.50 -5.68
N LYS A 237 -2.03 -17.83 -5.37
CA LYS A 237 -1.03 -16.87 -4.90
C LYS A 237 0.25 -16.95 -5.73
N TRP A 238 0.78 -15.79 -6.07
CA TRP A 238 2.10 -15.66 -6.65
C TRP A 238 3.07 -15.16 -5.59
N LYS A 239 4.28 -15.71 -5.58
CA LYS A 239 5.40 -15.22 -4.77
C LYS A 239 6.36 -14.44 -5.65
N ILE A 240 6.76 -13.26 -5.20
CA ILE A 240 7.71 -12.37 -5.86
C ILE A 240 8.96 -12.30 -5.00
N SER A 241 10.12 -12.58 -5.60
CA SER A 241 11.43 -12.28 -5.01
C SER A 241 11.92 -10.95 -5.55
N ILE A 242 12.04 -9.95 -4.66
CA ILE A 242 12.50 -8.61 -5.04
C ILE A 242 13.99 -8.64 -5.38
N VAL A 243 14.76 -9.48 -4.70
CA VAL A 243 16.21 -9.64 -4.93
C VAL A 243 16.49 -10.36 -6.24
N GLU A 244 15.81 -11.50 -6.48
CA GLU A 244 16.00 -12.29 -7.70
C GLU A 244 15.27 -11.72 -8.92
N LYS A 245 14.37 -10.75 -8.70
CA LYS A 245 13.47 -10.15 -9.71
C LYS A 245 12.66 -11.23 -10.45
N THR A 246 12.09 -12.15 -9.70
CA THR A 246 11.28 -13.25 -10.22
C THR A 246 9.90 -13.26 -9.58
N ILE A 247 8.92 -13.78 -10.31
CA ILE A 247 7.61 -14.14 -9.79
C ILE A 247 7.34 -15.61 -10.10
N GLN A 248 6.81 -16.35 -9.14
CA GLN A 248 6.48 -17.77 -9.31
C GLN A 248 5.11 -18.07 -8.71
N SER A 249 4.39 -19.00 -9.34
CA SER A 249 3.15 -19.54 -8.77
C SER A 249 3.47 -20.30 -7.49
N LEU A 250 2.69 -20.06 -6.42
CA LEU A 250 2.90 -20.68 -5.11
C LEU A 250 1.82 -21.72 -4.83
N ASP A 251 0.55 -21.28 -4.69
CA ASP A 251 -0.58 -22.13 -4.34
C ASP A 251 -1.68 -22.05 -5.40
N GLY A 252 -2.50 -23.09 -5.51
CA GLY A 252 -3.71 -23.11 -6.33
C GLY A 252 -3.51 -23.23 -7.84
N PHE A 253 -2.29 -23.43 -8.33
CA PHE A 253 -1.98 -23.58 -9.75
C PHE A 253 -1.77 -25.02 -10.15
N LEU A 254 -2.17 -25.37 -11.39
CA LEU A 254 -1.94 -26.72 -11.94
C LEU A 254 -0.47 -26.95 -12.32
N SER A 255 0.29 -25.90 -12.56
CA SER A 255 1.71 -25.95 -12.94
C SER A 255 2.52 -24.92 -12.17
N ASN A 256 3.78 -25.25 -11.91
CA ASN A 256 4.70 -24.32 -11.28
C ASN A 256 5.33 -23.41 -12.36
N ASN A 257 4.90 -22.16 -12.40
CA ASN A 257 5.39 -21.15 -13.33
C ASN A 257 6.35 -20.22 -12.60
N LYS A 258 7.58 -20.09 -13.12
CA LYS A 258 8.55 -19.08 -12.69
C LYS A 258 8.85 -18.15 -13.85
N ILE A 259 8.65 -16.85 -13.65
CA ILE A 259 8.81 -15.81 -14.67
C ILE A 259 9.82 -14.79 -14.17
N GLN A 260 10.73 -14.39 -15.03
CA GLN A 260 11.66 -13.30 -14.78
C GLN A 260 10.98 -11.97 -15.11
N PHE A 261 11.23 -10.92 -14.32
CA PHE A 261 10.82 -9.56 -14.68
C PHE A 261 11.64 -9.10 -15.91
N THR A 262 11.00 -9.14 -17.08
CA THR A 262 11.64 -8.71 -18.33
C THR A 262 11.64 -7.18 -18.37
N ASN A 263 12.81 -6.58 -18.58
CA ASN A 263 12.99 -5.13 -18.47
C ASN A 263 12.48 -4.53 -17.14
N GLY A 264 12.44 -5.36 -16.08
CA GLY A 264 11.97 -4.94 -14.77
C GLY A 264 10.44 -4.87 -14.62
N GLU A 265 9.65 -5.34 -15.58
CA GLU A 265 8.19 -5.19 -15.59
C GLU A 265 7.44 -6.49 -15.89
N ILE A 266 6.25 -6.65 -15.29
CA ILE A 266 5.26 -7.69 -15.61
C ILE A 266 3.87 -7.05 -15.55
N PHE A 267 3.06 -7.26 -16.58
CA PHE A 267 1.68 -6.79 -16.58
C PHE A 267 0.78 -7.75 -15.80
N VAL A 268 -0.09 -7.21 -14.95
CA VAL A 268 -1.03 -8.01 -14.13
C VAL A 268 -1.94 -8.87 -15.01
N LYS A 269 -2.35 -8.36 -16.19
CA LYS A 269 -3.15 -9.12 -17.17
C LYS A 269 -2.46 -10.40 -17.64
N ASP A 270 -1.12 -10.39 -17.74
CA ASP A 270 -0.38 -11.57 -18.22
C ASP A 270 -0.35 -12.66 -17.14
N LEU A 271 -0.31 -12.26 -15.86
CA LEU A 271 -0.47 -13.20 -14.74
C LEU A 271 -1.88 -13.81 -14.71
N ILE A 272 -2.93 -13.02 -14.99
CA ILE A 272 -4.31 -13.51 -15.07
C ILE A 272 -4.45 -14.57 -16.16
N ASN A 273 -3.77 -14.42 -17.29
CA ASN A 273 -3.80 -15.39 -18.37
C ASN A 273 -3.17 -16.75 -18.00
N LEU A 274 -2.33 -16.78 -16.96
CA LEU A 274 -1.70 -18.00 -16.43
C LEU A 274 -2.53 -18.68 -15.33
N TYR A 275 -3.71 -18.15 -15.01
CA TYR A 275 -4.63 -18.76 -14.04
C TYR A 275 -5.32 -20.05 -14.54
N LYS A 276 -5.03 -20.46 -15.78
CA LYS A 276 -5.61 -21.65 -16.41
C LYS A 276 -4.96 -22.95 -15.95
#